data_1c8966347a29fedde0387abbba1185a3
#
_entry.id   1c8966347a29fedde0387abbba1185a3
#
_cell.length_a   1.000
_cell.length_b   1.000
_cell.length_c   1.000
_cell.angle_alpha   90.00
_cell.angle_beta   90.00
_cell.angle_gamma   90.00
#
_symmetry.space_group_name_H-M   'P 1'
#
loop_
_entity.id
_entity.type
_entity.pdbx_description
1 polymer ?
#
loop_
_entity_poly.entity_id
_entity_poly.type
_entity_poly.pdbx_seq_one_letter_code
_entity_poly.pdbx_strand_id
1 'polypeptide(L)'
;MVTETSAMTGAARKPDRSVHHLLAMRMLIAALTTSVLVGVLAVLAERRSIGEVAVDRANAGITALMAMVEDAQDVSGRMDGARVQAALERLRASATLQKSGRFIAVHVYDMDRRRIAQLEDRSHPAFAAMAGSPGGEAPAGASYVYSRPNGVPAVAVTAPIIPRAGSQLGFVNAVFVVSEEEFAEAKARILRRVLIAVGIVLVTVTILYPIIARLVERLRRASHKLLDSNLDSIAALGSAIAKKDSDTDIHNYRVTIYSVRLGEAAGLNRHAMCALIKGAFLHDVGKIGIPDKVLLKPGRLDEQEFAEMKKHVQYGIDIAQQSAWLKDAIDVVGSHHEKFDGSGYFGGLRGEDIPINARIFAVADVFDALTSRRPYKEPMSYEEAMVTIEKGRGAHFDPRLLDLFAAIARRLYDEFANRDDEGPRMVLRSLMAGYFKADAEILVA
;
A
#
# COMPACT_ATOMS: atom_id res chain seq x y z
N MET A 1 31.73 9.25 50.75
CA MET A 1 30.82 10.39 50.69
C MET A 1 30.27 10.48 49.28
N VAL A 2 29.00 10.12 49.17
CA VAL A 2 27.99 10.41 48.14
C VAL A 2 28.27 10.01 46.69
N THR A 3 27.83 8.87 46.33
CA THR A 3 27.00 8.36 45.24
C THR A 3 26.30 9.43 44.37
N GLU A 4 26.55 9.42 43.07
CA GLU A 4 25.56 9.82 42.07
C GLU A 4 25.40 8.72 41.01
N THR A 5 24.43 7.87 41.31
CA THR A 5 23.84 6.93 40.33
C THR A 5 22.92 7.74 39.44
N SER A 6 23.42 8.15 38.27
CA SER A 6 22.56 8.76 37.22
C SER A 6 21.75 7.66 36.55
N ALA A 7 20.49 7.59 36.89
CA ALA A 7 19.48 6.78 36.27
C ALA A 7 19.31 7.18 34.79
N MET A 8 19.76 6.33 33.87
CA MET A 8 19.36 6.40 32.48
C MET A 8 17.87 6.01 32.39
N THR A 9 17.00 6.97 32.61
CA THR A 9 15.59 6.87 32.25
C THR A 9 15.47 6.64 30.76
N GLY A 10 15.02 5.46 30.40
CA GLY A 10 14.64 5.12 29.03
C GLY A 10 13.59 6.11 28.51
N ALA A 11 14.03 7.11 27.78
CA ALA A 11 13.15 7.99 27.03
C ALA A 11 12.40 7.12 26.01
N ALA A 12 11.14 6.84 26.29
CA ALA A 12 10.24 6.23 25.32
C ALA A 12 10.28 7.07 24.03
N ARG A 13 10.91 6.56 23.00
CA ARG A 13 10.94 7.23 21.69
C ARG A 13 9.50 7.53 21.29
N LYS A 14 9.19 8.81 21.11
CA LYS A 14 7.89 9.27 20.58
C LYS A 14 7.63 8.49 19.29
N PRO A 15 6.39 7.97 19.10
CA PRO A 15 6.04 7.28 17.89
C PRO A 15 6.37 8.16 16.69
N ASP A 16 6.91 7.53 15.66
CA ASP A 16 7.31 8.22 14.43
C ASP A 16 6.06 8.88 13.82
N ARG A 17 5.94 10.19 13.97
CA ARG A 17 4.75 10.96 13.58
C ARG A 17 4.47 10.84 12.07
N SER A 18 5.47 10.49 11.27
CA SER A 18 5.34 10.38 9.81
C SER A 18 4.47 9.20 9.38
N VAL A 19 4.67 8.02 9.95
CA VAL A 19 3.91 6.80 9.60
C VAL A 19 2.45 6.92 10.06
N HIS A 20 2.22 7.40 11.29
CA HIS A 20 0.86 7.63 11.78
C HIS A 20 0.12 8.68 10.94
N HIS A 21 0.82 9.75 10.53
CA HIS A 21 0.25 10.79 9.69
C HIS A 21 -0.11 10.27 8.29
N LEU A 22 0.77 9.48 7.68
CA LEU A 22 0.55 8.86 6.38
C LEU A 22 -0.63 7.88 6.40
N LEU A 23 -0.69 7.00 7.41
CA LEU A 23 -1.79 6.05 7.60
C LEU A 23 -3.13 6.78 7.82
N ALA A 24 -3.14 7.78 8.69
CA ALA A 24 -4.33 8.60 8.96
C ALA A 24 -4.81 9.32 7.69
N MET A 25 -3.89 9.88 6.91
CA MET A 25 -4.19 10.58 5.67
C MET A 25 -4.76 9.61 4.61
N ARG A 26 -4.15 8.44 4.42
CA ARG A 26 -4.65 7.41 3.48
C ARG A 26 -6.05 6.92 3.88
N MET A 27 -6.29 6.66 5.16
CA MET A 27 -7.61 6.27 5.66
C MET A 27 -8.65 7.38 5.52
N LEU A 28 -8.26 8.64 5.75
CA LEU A 28 -9.14 9.79 5.56
C LEU A 28 -9.53 9.96 4.08
N ILE A 29 -8.56 9.84 3.16
CA ILE A 29 -8.81 9.89 1.72
C ILE A 29 -9.75 8.75 1.31
N ALA A 30 -9.51 7.51 1.76
CA ALA A 30 -10.37 6.38 1.47
C ALA A 30 -11.79 6.57 2.01
N ALA A 31 -11.94 7.10 3.23
CA ALA A 31 -13.23 7.42 3.81
C ALA A 31 -13.96 8.50 3.02
N LEU A 32 -13.27 9.56 2.62
CA LEU A 32 -13.84 10.65 1.84
C LEU A 32 -14.30 10.16 0.45
N THR A 33 -13.45 9.44 -0.27
CA THR A 33 -13.79 8.90 -1.60
C THR A 33 -14.96 7.93 -1.54
N THR A 34 -14.98 7.04 -0.55
CA THR A 34 -16.10 6.11 -0.32
C THR A 34 -17.39 6.86 0.01
N SER A 35 -17.33 7.87 0.88
CA SER A 35 -18.49 8.69 1.24
C SER A 35 -19.06 9.45 0.05
N VAL A 36 -18.19 10.04 -0.79
CA VAL A 36 -18.61 10.71 -2.03
C VAL A 36 -19.24 9.72 -3.00
N LEU A 37 -18.65 8.55 -3.20
CA LEU A 37 -19.17 7.53 -4.11
C LEU A 37 -20.55 7.03 -3.65
N VAL A 38 -20.70 6.71 -2.36
CA VAL A 38 -21.97 6.30 -1.77
C VAL A 38 -23.02 7.41 -1.91
N GLY A 39 -22.64 8.66 -1.66
CA GLY A 39 -23.52 9.82 -1.85
C GLY A 39 -24.01 9.96 -3.29
N VAL A 40 -23.11 9.86 -4.26
CA VAL A 40 -23.46 9.91 -5.70
C VAL A 40 -24.39 8.76 -6.07
N LEU A 41 -24.08 7.53 -5.66
CA LEU A 41 -24.91 6.36 -5.94
C LEU A 41 -26.30 6.49 -5.32
N ALA A 42 -26.40 6.99 -4.09
CA ALA A 42 -27.68 7.23 -3.43
C ALA A 42 -28.52 8.28 -4.18
N VAL A 43 -27.90 9.37 -4.64
CA VAL A 43 -28.57 10.40 -5.44
C VAL A 43 -29.05 9.85 -6.79
N LEU A 44 -28.23 9.04 -7.47
CA LEU A 44 -28.60 8.43 -8.75
C LEU A 44 -29.76 7.43 -8.59
N ALA A 45 -29.67 6.58 -7.58
CA ALA A 45 -30.72 5.60 -7.28
C ALA A 45 -32.07 6.28 -6.97
N GLU A 46 -32.05 7.34 -6.18
CA GLU A 46 -33.26 8.06 -5.83
C GLU A 46 -33.83 8.88 -7.00
N ARG A 47 -32.97 9.47 -7.84
CA ARG A 47 -33.41 10.12 -9.10
C ARG A 47 -34.20 9.15 -9.97
N ARG A 48 -33.73 7.91 -10.07
CA ARG A 48 -34.41 6.84 -10.80
C ARG A 48 -35.73 6.47 -10.11
N SER A 49 -35.71 6.30 -8.80
CA SER A 49 -36.88 5.98 -7.99
C SER A 49 -37.99 7.08 -8.09
N ILE A 50 -37.60 8.37 -8.06
CA ILE A 50 -38.56 9.47 -8.24
C ILE A 50 -39.20 9.40 -9.64
N GLY A 51 -38.42 9.11 -10.67
CA GLY A 51 -38.94 8.93 -12.03
C GLY A 51 -39.91 7.76 -12.13
N GLU A 52 -39.58 6.60 -11.55
CA GLU A 52 -40.43 5.41 -11.52
C GLU A 52 -41.75 5.68 -10.76
N VAL A 53 -41.67 6.27 -9.57
CA VAL A 53 -42.88 6.65 -8.80
C VAL A 53 -43.76 7.65 -9.57
N ALA A 54 -43.15 8.64 -10.22
CA ALA A 54 -43.87 9.62 -11.01
C ALA A 54 -44.61 8.96 -12.19
N VAL A 55 -43.95 8.01 -12.87
CA VAL A 55 -44.54 7.24 -13.98
C VAL A 55 -45.71 6.36 -13.45
N ASP A 56 -45.50 5.66 -12.33
CA ASP A 56 -46.56 4.82 -11.73
C ASP A 56 -47.80 5.64 -11.33
N ARG A 57 -47.60 6.82 -10.77
CA ARG A 57 -48.72 7.73 -10.41
C ARG A 57 -49.41 8.26 -11.66
N ALA A 58 -48.65 8.67 -12.68
CA ALA A 58 -49.23 9.10 -13.94
C ALA A 58 -50.05 7.96 -14.61
N ASN A 59 -49.53 6.74 -14.58
CA ASN A 59 -50.19 5.56 -15.11
C ASN A 59 -51.51 5.25 -14.36
N ALA A 60 -51.49 5.30 -13.02
CA ALA A 60 -52.71 5.12 -12.22
C ALA A 60 -53.78 6.16 -12.57
N GLY A 61 -53.37 7.42 -12.76
CA GLY A 61 -54.29 8.48 -13.18
C GLY A 61 -54.83 8.29 -14.59
N ILE A 62 -54.01 7.84 -15.54
CA ILE A 62 -54.45 7.52 -16.90
C ILE A 62 -55.43 6.31 -16.89
N THR A 63 -55.14 5.29 -16.09
CA THR A 63 -56.05 4.13 -15.94
C THR A 63 -57.40 4.55 -15.37
N ALA A 64 -57.43 5.44 -14.38
CA ALA A 64 -58.65 6.00 -13.85
C ALA A 64 -59.42 6.83 -14.90
N LEU A 65 -58.71 7.63 -15.69
CA LEU A 65 -59.28 8.36 -16.81
C LEU A 65 -59.91 7.41 -17.85
N MET A 66 -59.20 6.35 -18.25
CA MET A 66 -59.68 5.37 -19.21
C MET A 66 -60.99 4.72 -18.75
N ALA A 67 -61.10 4.36 -17.48
CA ALA A 67 -62.30 3.81 -16.92
C ALA A 67 -63.47 4.82 -16.99
N MET A 68 -63.23 6.10 -16.73
CA MET A 68 -64.24 7.16 -16.85
C MET A 68 -64.65 7.46 -18.29
N VAL A 69 -63.74 7.32 -19.25
CA VAL A 69 -63.98 7.52 -20.69
C VAL A 69 -64.77 6.33 -21.27
N GLU A 70 -64.55 5.12 -20.76
CA GLU A 70 -65.29 3.92 -21.16
C GLU A 70 -66.82 4.12 -20.87
N ASP A 71 -67.17 4.73 -19.76
CA ASP A 71 -68.53 5.07 -19.41
C ASP A 71 -69.10 6.26 -20.21
N ALA A 72 -68.29 6.98 -20.95
CA ALA A 72 -68.60 8.16 -21.74
C ALA A 72 -68.86 7.87 -23.23
N GLN A 73 -69.06 6.62 -23.61
CA GLN A 73 -69.45 6.26 -24.99
C GLN A 73 -70.89 6.59 -25.28
N ASP A 74 -71.18 6.91 -26.55
CA ASP A 74 -72.56 7.04 -27.03
C ASP A 74 -73.15 5.68 -27.44
N VAL A 75 -74.41 5.67 -27.89
CA VAL A 75 -75.13 4.46 -28.33
C VAL A 75 -74.48 3.80 -29.57
N SER A 76 -73.66 4.51 -30.29
CA SER A 76 -72.86 4.03 -31.45
C SER A 76 -71.50 3.51 -31.12
N GLY A 77 -71.09 3.53 -29.83
CA GLY A 77 -69.75 3.12 -29.35
C GLY A 77 -68.62 4.16 -29.63
N ARG A 78 -69.04 5.41 -30.01
CA ARG A 78 -68.06 6.52 -30.17
C ARG A 78 -67.97 7.33 -28.88
N MET A 79 -66.79 7.99 -28.72
CA MET A 79 -66.58 8.87 -27.55
C MET A 79 -67.45 10.13 -27.67
N ASP A 80 -68.31 10.37 -26.66
CA ASP A 80 -69.06 11.60 -26.52
C ASP A 80 -68.19 12.68 -25.86
N GLY A 81 -67.85 13.73 -26.63
CA GLY A 81 -67.02 14.81 -26.16
C GLY A 81 -67.45 15.50 -24.89
N ALA A 82 -68.80 15.72 -24.70
CA ALA A 82 -69.33 16.34 -23.51
C ALA A 82 -69.16 15.45 -22.28
N ARG A 83 -69.38 14.14 -22.41
CA ARG A 83 -69.18 13.16 -21.33
C ARG A 83 -67.73 12.96 -21.00
N VAL A 84 -66.85 12.92 -21.98
CA VAL A 84 -65.39 12.87 -21.77
C VAL A 84 -64.90 14.13 -21.06
N GLN A 85 -65.40 15.32 -21.42
CA GLN A 85 -65.08 16.58 -20.74
C GLN A 85 -65.49 16.55 -19.28
N ALA A 86 -66.68 16.06 -18.99
CA ALA A 86 -67.19 15.91 -17.60
C ALA A 86 -66.35 14.88 -16.81
N ALA A 87 -65.83 13.83 -17.47
CA ALA A 87 -64.89 12.87 -16.86
C ALA A 87 -63.56 13.53 -16.48
N LEU A 88 -63.02 14.40 -17.35
CA LEU A 88 -61.80 15.15 -17.06
C LEU A 88 -61.94 16.10 -15.89
N GLU A 89 -63.10 16.75 -15.74
CA GLU A 89 -63.39 17.63 -14.61
C GLU A 89 -63.51 16.86 -13.27
N ARG A 90 -64.08 15.66 -13.31
CA ARG A 90 -64.13 14.74 -12.16
C ARG A 90 -62.68 14.26 -11.80
N LEU A 91 -61.86 13.95 -12.81
CA LEU A 91 -60.47 13.61 -12.59
C LEU A 91 -59.70 14.75 -11.91
N ARG A 92 -59.90 15.98 -12.35
CA ARG A 92 -59.34 17.20 -11.73
C ARG A 92 -59.76 17.37 -10.29
N ALA A 93 -60.97 17.05 -9.94
CA ALA A 93 -61.54 17.18 -8.59
C ALA A 93 -61.14 16.03 -7.66
N SER A 94 -60.51 14.97 -8.14
CA SER A 94 -60.15 13.79 -7.37
C SER A 94 -59.09 14.11 -6.30
N ALA A 95 -59.47 14.09 -5.04
CA ALA A 95 -58.60 14.36 -3.90
C ALA A 95 -57.43 13.37 -3.79
N THR A 96 -57.60 12.12 -4.21
CA THR A 96 -56.57 11.08 -4.17
C THR A 96 -55.42 11.37 -5.11
N LEU A 97 -55.71 11.91 -6.32
CA LEU A 97 -54.69 12.29 -7.27
C LEU A 97 -53.97 13.59 -6.88
N GLN A 98 -54.68 14.54 -6.27
CA GLN A 98 -54.12 15.82 -5.84
C GLN A 98 -53.05 15.69 -4.75
N LYS A 99 -53.12 14.66 -3.90
CA LYS A 99 -52.12 14.44 -2.83
C LYS A 99 -50.76 14.03 -3.37
N SER A 100 -50.71 13.20 -4.39
CA SER A 100 -49.46 12.69 -4.97
C SER A 100 -48.96 13.50 -6.17
N GLY A 101 -49.83 14.31 -6.74
CA GLY A 101 -49.58 15.13 -7.91
C GLY A 101 -50.89 15.46 -8.63
N ARG A 102 -50.77 16.12 -9.79
CA ARG A 102 -51.96 16.48 -10.59
C ARG A 102 -51.63 16.50 -12.07
N PHE A 103 -52.65 16.27 -12.87
CA PHE A 103 -52.56 16.54 -14.30
C PHE A 103 -52.69 18.06 -14.54
N ILE A 104 -51.69 18.63 -15.24
CA ILE A 104 -51.71 20.05 -15.66
C ILE A 104 -52.15 20.22 -17.10
N ALA A 105 -52.10 19.15 -17.91
CA ALA A 105 -52.65 19.07 -19.25
C ALA A 105 -53.18 17.66 -19.49
N VAL A 106 -54.36 17.55 -20.06
CA VAL A 106 -54.89 16.30 -20.62
C VAL A 106 -55.63 16.65 -21.89
N HIS A 107 -55.24 16.06 -22.98
CA HIS A 107 -55.88 16.20 -24.29
C HIS A 107 -56.33 14.83 -24.75
N VAL A 108 -57.60 14.68 -25.04
CA VAL A 108 -58.20 13.45 -25.57
C VAL A 108 -58.52 13.64 -27.03
N TYR A 109 -58.07 12.69 -27.83
CA TYR A 109 -58.25 12.69 -29.29
C TYR A 109 -59.01 11.44 -29.76
N ASP A 110 -59.82 11.58 -30.80
CA ASP A 110 -60.40 10.45 -31.52
C ASP A 110 -59.39 9.82 -32.52
N MET A 111 -59.83 8.81 -33.23
CA MET A 111 -59.00 8.14 -34.25
C MET A 111 -58.66 9.03 -35.47
N ASP A 112 -59.48 10.07 -35.71
CA ASP A 112 -59.22 11.08 -36.79
C ASP A 112 -58.33 12.22 -36.28
N ARG A 113 -57.74 12.08 -35.07
CA ARG A 113 -56.90 13.08 -34.41
C ARG A 113 -57.60 14.40 -34.08
N ARG A 114 -58.87 14.39 -34.05
CA ARG A 114 -59.63 15.56 -33.56
C ARG A 114 -59.66 15.55 -32.06
N ARG A 115 -59.31 16.70 -31.48
CA ARG A 115 -59.38 16.85 -30.02
C ARG A 115 -60.86 16.94 -29.60
N ILE A 116 -61.29 15.99 -28.77
CA ILE A 116 -62.68 15.87 -28.34
C ILE A 116 -62.87 16.45 -26.90
N ALA A 117 -61.83 16.45 -26.06
CA ALA A 117 -61.89 17.06 -24.75
C ALA A 117 -60.47 17.54 -24.32
N GLN A 118 -60.45 18.51 -23.42
CA GLN A 118 -59.20 19.03 -22.89
C GLN A 118 -59.31 19.50 -21.45
N LEU A 119 -58.20 19.37 -20.72
CA LEU A 119 -58.01 19.98 -19.41
C LEU A 119 -56.64 20.66 -19.46
N GLU A 120 -56.57 21.96 -19.14
CA GLU A 120 -55.31 22.70 -19.13
C GLU A 120 -55.23 23.60 -17.88
N ASP A 121 -54.13 23.53 -17.18
CA ASP A 121 -53.76 24.48 -16.14
C ASP A 121 -52.60 25.35 -16.67
N ARG A 122 -52.94 26.38 -17.43
CA ARG A 122 -51.99 27.32 -18.06
C ARG A 122 -51.21 28.15 -17.03
N SER A 123 -51.66 28.21 -15.78
CA SER A 123 -51.02 28.94 -14.71
C SER A 123 -49.78 28.21 -14.15
N HIS A 124 -49.70 26.90 -14.38
CA HIS A 124 -48.61 26.09 -13.84
C HIS A 124 -47.29 26.32 -14.58
N PRO A 125 -46.13 26.56 -13.89
CA PRO A 125 -44.86 26.87 -14.53
C PRO A 125 -44.34 25.80 -15.52
N ALA A 126 -44.67 24.54 -15.31
CA ALA A 126 -44.31 23.44 -16.19
C ALA A 126 -45.13 23.37 -17.48
N PHE A 127 -46.30 24.04 -17.55
CA PHE A 127 -47.19 23.99 -18.69
C PHE A 127 -46.53 24.53 -19.98
N ALA A 128 -45.92 25.70 -19.91
CA ALA A 128 -45.30 26.36 -21.07
C ALA A 128 -44.12 25.52 -21.64
N ALA A 129 -43.40 24.86 -20.78
CA ALA A 129 -42.24 24.04 -21.19
C ALA A 129 -42.63 22.70 -21.82
N MET A 130 -43.86 22.25 -21.64
CA MET A 130 -44.37 20.98 -22.14
C MET A 130 -45.47 21.10 -23.19
N ALA A 131 -46.02 22.31 -23.41
CA ALA A 131 -47.06 22.60 -24.40
C ALA A 131 -46.67 22.36 -25.86
N GLY A 132 -45.38 22.10 -26.13
CA GLY A 132 -44.85 21.81 -27.47
C GLY A 132 -44.71 20.31 -27.81
N SER A 133 -45.28 19.40 -27.02
CA SER A 133 -45.23 17.96 -27.37
C SER A 133 -46.17 17.72 -28.56
N PRO A 134 -45.62 17.34 -29.74
CA PRO A 134 -46.42 17.22 -30.95
C PRO A 134 -47.44 16.10 -30.83
N GLY A 135 -48.58 16.27 -31.45
CA GLY A 135 -49.49 15.20 -31.78
C GLY A 135 -48.81 14.19 -32.69
N GLY A 136 -48.09 13.23 -32.07
CA GLY A 136 -47.49 12.09 -32.78
C GLY A 136 -48.52 11.13 -33.30
N GLU A 137 -48.10 10.12 -34.04
CA GLU A 137 -48.97 9.02 -34.50
C GLU A 137 -49.72 8.40 -33.32
N ALA A 138 -50.94 7.89 -33.57
CA ALA A 138 -51.72 7.21 -32.54
C ALA A 138 -50.85 6.04 -32.00
N PRO A 139 -50.55 6.03 -30.69
CA PRO A 139 -49.60 5.09 -30.12
C PRO A 139 -50.21 3.68 -30.11
N ALA A 140 -49.39 2.68 -30.45
CA ALA A 140 -49.77 1.26 -30.26
C ALA A 140 -49.73 0.83 -28.78
N GLY A 141 -49.12 1.63 -27.92
CA GLY A 141 -49.01 1.39 -26.49
C GLY A 141 -48.75 2.67 -25.69
N ALA A 142 -48.80 2.60 -24.37
CA ALA A 142 -48.56 3.74 -23.52
C ALA A 142 -47.07 4.10 -23.49
N SER A 143 -46.73 5.39 -23.67
CA SER A 143 -45.41 5.97 -23.60
C SER A 143 -45.33 6.98 -22.46
N TYR A 144 -44.28 6.94 -21.66
CA TYR A 144 -44.02 7.81 -20.52
C TYR A 144 -42.67 8.47 -20.65
N VAL A 145 -42.63 9.81 -20.62
CA VAL A 145 -41.40 10.59 -20.67
C VAL A 145 -41.29 11.44 -19.42
N TYR A 146 -40.34 11.04 -18.54
CA TYR A 146 -40.02 11.81 -17.35
C TYR A 146 -39.12 12.97 -17.68
N SER A 147 -39.45 14.17 -17.21
CA SER A 147 -38.63 15.38 -17.39
C SER A 147 -38.74 16.31 -16.17
N ARG A 148 -37.96 17.38 -16.15
CA ARG A 148 -37.96 18.38 -15.09
C ARG A 148 -38.01 19.80 -15.65
N PRO A 149 -39.10 20.20 -16.28
CA PRO A 149 -39.25 21.57 -16.76
C PRO A 149 -39.24 22.56 -15.56
N ASN A 150 -38.36 23.56 -15.64
CA ASN A 150 -38.17 24.53 -14.57
C ASN A 150 -37.90 23.92 -13.17
N GLY A 151 -37.27 22.72 -13.12
CA GLY A 151 -36.99 22.03 -11.87
C GLY A 151 -38.15 21.21 -11.27
N VAL A 152 -39.33 21.29 -11.84
CA VAL A 152 -40.52 20.57 -11.40
C VAL A 152 -40.56 19.17 -12.04
N PRO A 153 -40.66 18.08 -11.24
CA PRO A 153 -40.74 16.73 -11.78
C PRO A 153 -42.09 16.51 -12.46
N ALA A 154 -42.04 16.18 -13.76
CA ALA A 154 -43.21 15.98 -14.58
C ALA A 154 -43.08 14.74 -15.47
N VAL A 155 -44.20 14.09 -15.77
CA VAL A 155 -44.30 12.97 -16.70
C VAL A 155 -45.24 13.32 -17.83
N ALA A 156 -44.75 13.33 -19.06
CA ALA A 156 -45.60 13.37 -20.24
C ALA A 156 -46.03 11.93 -20.55
N VAL A 157 -47.31 11.75 -20.75
CA VAL A 157 -47.91 10.44 -21.04
C VAL A 157 -48.65 10.52 -22.35
N THR A 158 -48.38 9.55 -23.25
CA THR A 158 -49.20 9.32 -24.43
C THR A 158 -49.71 7.88 -24.38
N ALA A 159 -50.98 7.67 -24.38
CA ALA A 159 -51.57 6.33 -24.25
C ALA A 159 -52.80 6.13 -25.15
N PRO A 160 -52.97 4.94 -25.76
CA PRO A 160 -54.18 4.61 -26.49
C PRO A 160 -55.35 4.45 -25.56
N ILE A 161 -56.55 4.85 -25.97
CA ILE A 161 -57.80 4.59 -25.27
C ILE A 161 -58.41 3.34 -25.87
N ILE A 162 -58.33 2.22 -25.13
CA ILE A 162 -58.80 0.92 -25.56
C ILE A 162 -59.81 0.43 -24.51
N PRO A 163 -61.13 0.36 -24.82
CA PRO A 163 -62.12 -0.19 -23.91
C PRO A 163 -61.90 -1.69 -23.72
N ARG A 164 -62.47 -2.26 -22.64
CA ARG A 164 -62.31 -3.69 -22.27
C ARG A 164 -62.76 -4.67 -23.37
N ALA A 165 -63.69 -4.26 -24.19
CA ALA A 165 -64.35 -5.11 -25.17
C ALA A 165 -64.11 -4.75 -26.63
N GLY A 166 -63.08 -3.93 -26.98
CA GLY A 166 -63.06 -3.43 -28.30
C GLY A 166 -61.71 -2.91 -28.87
N SER A 167 -61.87 -2.32 -30.06
CA SER A 167 -60.84 -1.63 -30.80
C SER A 167 -60.47 -0.29 -30.15
N GLN A 168 -59.29 0.24 -30.46
CA GLN A 168 -58.86 1.56 -30.02
C GLN A 168 -59.87 2.64 -30.45
N LEU A 169 -60.30 3.46 -29.54
CA LEU A 169 -61.23 4.58 -29.75
C LEU A 169 -60.53 5.92 -30.03
N GLY A 170 -59.30 6.04 -29.58
CA GLY A 170 -58.53 7.25 -29.69
C GLY A 170 -57.24 7.18 -28.84
N PHE A 171 -56.73 8.32 -28.45
CA PHE A 171 -55.58 8.39 -27.57
C PHE A 171 -55.63 9.62 -26.65
N VAL A 172 -54.86 9.56 -25.57
CA VAL A 172 -54.68 10.64 -24.60
C VAL A 172 -53.26 11.11 -24.56
N ASN A 173 -53.03 12.43 -24.59
CA ASN A 173 -51.78 13.07 -24.24
C ASN A 173 -52.01 13.82 -22.92
N ALA A 174 -51.23 13.49 -21.91
CA ALA A 174 -51.35 14.09 -20.61
C ALA A 174 -50.00 14.48 -20.00
N VAL A 175 -49.98 15.46 -19.14
CA VAL A 175 -48.82 15.88 -18.36
C VAL A 175 -49.19 15.82 -16.88
N PHE A 176 -48.56 14.92 -16.18
CA PHE A 176 -48.69 14.75 -14.72
C PHE A 176 -47.52 15.40 -14.02
N VAL A 177 -47.78 16.19 -12.98
CA VAL A 177 -46.73 16.83 -12.14
C VAL A 177 -46.82 16.27 -10.74
N VAL A 178 -45.69 15.87 -10.19
CA VAL A 178 -45.58 15.38 -8.81
C VAL A 178 -45.78 16.53 -7.85
N SER A 179 -46.50 16.31 -6.72
CA SER A 179 -46.71 17.33 -5.72
C SER A 179 -45.40 17.79 -5.06
N GLU A 180 -45.35 19.07 -4.63
CA GLU A 180 -44.19 19.61 -3.93
C GLU A 180 -43.93 18.86 -2.61
N GLU A 181 -44.98 18.40 -1.93
CA GLU A 181 -44.87 17.65 -0.69
C GLU A 181 -44.17 16.29 -0.91
N GLU A 182 -44.65 15.50 -1.90
CA GLU A 182 -44.04 14.21 -2.22
C GLU A 182 -42.58 14.35 -2.69
N PHE A 183 -42.28 15.42 -3.42
CA PHE A 183 -40.93 15.72 -3.85
C PHE A 183 -40.01 16.15 -2.68
N ALA A 184 -40.53 16.93 -1.72
CA ALA A 184 -39.80 17.30 -0.52
C ALA A 184 -39.50 16.08 0.38
N GLU A 185 -40.49 15.19 0.54
CA GLU A 185 -40.27 13.92 1.25
C GLU A 185 -39.21 13.03 0.59
N ALA A 186 -39.20 12.95 -0.74
CA ALA A 186 -38.17 12.20 -1.47
C ALA A 186 -36.79 12.78 -1.22
N LYS A 187 -36.63 14.13 -1.26
CA LYS A 187 -35.37 14.79 -0.91
C LYS A 187 -34.95 14.50 0.54
N ALA A 188 -35.86 14.54 1.49
CA ALA A 188 -35.54 14.23 2.88
C ALA A 188 -35.10 12.77 3.07
N ARG A 189 -35.72 11.83 2.33
CA ARG A 189 -35.29 10.42 2.30
C ARG A 189 -33.85 10.27 1.76
N ILE A 190 -33.52 10.97 0.67
CA ILE A 190 -32.16 11.00 0.11
C ILE A 190 -31.15 11.47 1.17
N LEU A 191 -31.41 12.66 1.74
CA LEU A 191 -30.51 13.27 2.72
C LEU A 191 -30.29 12.33 3.92
N ARG A 192 -31.35 11.74 4.45
CA ARG A 192 -31.27 10.80 5.57
C ARG A 192 -30.41 9.56 5.22
N ARG A 193 -30.62 8.97 4.04
CA ARG A 193 -29.83 7.81 3.58
C ARG A 193 -28.35 8.16 3.42
N VAL A 194 -28.04 9.33 2.85
CA VAL A 194 -26.65 9.81 2.70
C VAL A 194 -26.01 10.05 4.08
N LEU A 195 -26.71 10.68 5.00
CA LEU A 195 -26.20 10.92 6.35
C LEU A 195 -25.93 9.63 7.12
N ILE A 196 -26.82 8.64 7.00
CA ILE A 196 -26.60 7.30 7.61
C ILE A 196 -25.36 6.65 6.99
N ALA A 197 -25.23 6.65 5.67
CA ALA A 197 -24.09 6.03 5.00
C ALA A 197 -22.75 6.70 5.38
N VAL A 198 -22.70 8.03 5.41
CA VAL A 198 -21.53 8.78 5.89
C VAL A 198 -21.23 8.46 7.36
N GLY A 199 -22.26 8.40 8.20
CA GLY A 199 -22.12 8.03 9.61
C GLY A 199 -21.49 6.64 9.79
N ILE A 200 -21.95 5.65 9.02
CA ILE A 200 -21.37 4.29 9.05
C ILE A 200 -19.88 4.32 8.66
N VAL A 201 -19.52 5.04 7.60
CA VAL A 201 -18.11 5.16 7.17
C VAL A 201 -17.26 5.78 8.28
N LEU A 202 -17.71 6.87 8.89
CA LEU A 202 -16.99 7.55 9.97
C LEU A 202 -16.80 6.64 11.20
N VAL A 203 -17.84 5.94 11.62
CA VAL A 203 -17.75 4.98 12.73
C VAL A 203 -16.78 3.86 12.41
N THR A 204 -16.84 3.30 11.20
CA THR A 204 -15.92 2.24 10.75
C THR A 204 -14.46 2.71 10.79
N VAL A 205 -14.17 3.89 10.25
CA VAL A 205 -12.81 4.46 10.27
C VAL A 205 -12.34 4.71 11.71
N THR A 206 -13.21 5.26 12.56
CA THR A 206 -12.88 5.54 13.97
C THR A 206 -12.53 4.27 14.74
N ILE A 207 -13.21 3.14 14.44
CA ILE A 207 -12.92 1.85 15.08
C ILE A 207 -11.66 1.19 14.48
N LEU A 208 -11.53 1.18 13.15
CA LEU A 208 -10.43 0.46 12.48
C LEU A 208 -9.09 1.17 12.61
N TYR A 209 -9.06 2.50 12.61
CA TYR A 209 -7.81 3.25 12.68
C TYR A 209 -6.92 2.87 13.88
N PRO A 210 -7.41 2.89 15.13
CA PRO A 210 -6.57 2.53 16.27
C PRO A 210 -6.14 1.05 16.28
N ILE A 211 -6.96 0.16 15.69
CA ILE A 211 -6.62 -1.27 15.57
C ILE A 211 -5.45 -1.45 14.61
N ILE A 212 -5.55 -0.88 13.42
CA ILE A 212 -4.49 -0.95 12.39
C ILE A 212 -3.22 -0.27 12.89
N ALA A 213 -3.32 0.91 13.49
CA ALA A 213 -2.16 1.63 14.04
C ALA A 213 -1.43 0.81 15.11
N ARG A 214 -2.17 0.14 16.02
CA ARG A 214 -1.60 -0.76 17.02
C ARG A 214 -0.96 -1.99 16.41
N LEU A 215 -1.57 -2.56 15.35
CA LEU A 215 -1.05 -3.74 14.66
C LEU A 215 0.27 -3.41 13.96
N VAL A 216 0.33 -2.31 13.22
CA VAL A 216 1.54 -1.82 12.55
C VAL A 216 2.66 -1.58 13.57
N GLU A 217 2.36 -0.93 14.69
CA GLU A 217 3.36 -0.67 15.73
C GLU A 217 3.84 -1.98 16.39
N ARG A 218 2.95 -2.96 16.64
CA ARG A 218 3.35 -4.28 17.14
C ARG A 218 4.25 -5.02 16.16
N LEU A 219 3.91 -5.01 14.88
CA LEU A 219 4.70 -5.65 13.82
C LEU A 219 6.09 -5.01 13.73
N ARG A 220 6.16 -3.68 13.74
CA ARG A 220 7.42 -2.94 13.75
C ARG A 220 8.30 -3.30 14.94
N ARG A 221 7.74 -3.33 16.14
CA ARG A 221 8.48 -3.72 17.36
C ARG A 221 8.95 -5.18 17.31
N ALA A 222 8.14 -6.09 16.77
CA ALA A 222 8.53 -7.48 16.61
C ALA A 222 9.68 -7.62 15.61
N SER A 223 9.60 -6.93 14.46
CA SER A 223 10.67 -6.89 13.46
C SER A 223 11.98 -6.36 14.03
N HIS A 224 11.94 -5.23 14.75
CA HIS A 224 13.15 -4.69 15.41
C HIS A 224 13.74 -5.64 16.44
N LYS A 225 12.90 -6.27 17.28
CA LYS A 225 13.38 -7.26 18.27
C LYS A 225 14.03 -8.46 17.59
N LEU A 226 13.44 -8.95 16.50
CA LEU A 226 14.00 -10.07 15.75
C LEU A 226 15.37 -9.71 15.17
N LEU A 227 15.49 -8.50 14.59
CA LEU A 227 16.74 -8.00 14.07
C LEU A 227 17.80 -7.86 15.17
N ASP A 228 17.48 -7.20 16.27
CA ASP A 228 18.41 -7.04 17.40
C ASP A 228 18.86 -8.42 17.91
N SER A 229 17.94 -9.40 18.03
CA SER A 229 18.27 -10.78 18.43
C SER A 229 19.18 -11.49 17.44
N ASN A 230 18.99 -11.29 16.13
CA ASN A 230 19.86 -11.85 15.10
C ASN A 230 21.27 -11.24 15.16
N LEU A 231 21.37 -9.93 15.38
CA LEU A 231 22.66 -9.24 15.52
C LEU A 231 23.40 -9.68 16.79
N ASP A 232 22.69 -9.82 17.90
CA ASP A 232 23.26 -10.34 19.15
C ASP A 232 23.74 -11.80 18.98
N SER A 233 23.03 -12.62 18.19
CA SER A 233 23.41 -14.00 17.88
C SER A 233 24.71 -14.06 17.08
N ILE A 234 24.87 -13.20 16.06
CA ILE A 234 26.13 -13.09 15.31
C ILE A 234 27.27 -12.68 16.26
N ALA A 235 27.03 -11.69 17.11
CA ALA A 235 28.04 -11.23 18.06
C ALA A 235 28.46 -12.34 19.02
N ALA A 236 27.51 -13.13 19.51
CA ALA A 236 27.79 -14.27 20.38
C ALA A 236 28.57 -15.37 19.65
N LEU A 237 28.23 -15.68 18.39
CA LEU A 237 28.99 -16.65 17.58
C LEU A 237 30.41 -16.17 17.32
N GLY A 238 30.61 -14.93 16.90
CA GLY A 238 31.94 -14.33 16.70
C GLY A 238 32.79 -14.37 17.95
N SER A 239 32.21 -14.01 19.11
CA SER A 239 32.89 -14.07 20.40
C SER A 239 33.25 -15.51 20.84
N ALA A 240 32.39 -16.48 20.55
CA ALA A 240 32.68 -17.89 20.84
C ALA A 240 33.88 -18.41 20.03
N ILE A 241 33.97 -18.00 18.76
CA ILE A 241 35.09 -18.37 17.89
C ILE A 241 36.38 -17.72 18.35
N ALA A 242 36.36 -16.42 18.64
CA ALA A 242 37.51 -15.69 19.15
C ALA A 242 38.05 -16.29 20.47
N LYS A 243 37.19 -16.88 21.33
CA LYS A 243 37.62 -17.62 22.52
C LYS A 243 38.27 -18.97 22.21
N LYS A 244 37.93 -19.57 21.06
CA LYS A 244 38.53 -20.84 20.63
C LYS A 244 39.83 -20.62 19.86
N ASP A 245 39.94 -19.53 19.12
CA ASP A 245 41.14 -19.12 18.38
C ASP A 245 41.98 -18.17 19.23
N SER A 246 43.23 -17.98 18.84
CA SER A 246 44.16 -17.02 19.44
C SER A 246 43.90 -15.56 19.04
N ASP A 247 42.95 -15.33 18.11
CA ASP A 247 42.55 -13.99 17.70
C ASP A 247 41.64 -13.32 18.74
N THR A 248 41.73 -12.01 18.86
CA THR A 248 40.94 -11.27 19.81
C THR A 248 39.54 -11.01 19.28
N ASP A 249 38.52 -11.03 20.16
CA ASP A 249 37.14 -10.68 19.81
C ASP A 249 37.05 -9.30 19.10
N ILE A 250 37.92 -8.36 19.47
CA ILE A 250 38.02 -7.01 18.89
C ILE A 250 38.45 -7.01 17.41
N HIS A 251 39.26 -7.99 16.98
CA HIS A 251 39.59 -8.14 15.57
C HIS A 251 38.37 -8.18 14.66
N ASN A 252 37.39 -9.02 14.96
CA ASN A 252 36.16 -9.11 14.18
C ASN A 252 35.43 -7.77 14.05
N TYR A 253 35.42 -6.95 15.11
CA TYR A 253 34.81 -5.62 15.08
C TYR A 253 35.59 -4.66 14.16
N ARG A 254 36.93 -4.62 14.29
CA ARG A 254 37.78 -3.72 13.47
C ARG A 254 37.73 -4.09 11.99
N VAL A 255 37.93 -5.37 11.67
CA VAL A 255 37.86 -5.84 10.25
C VAL A 255 36.51 -5.54 9.63
N THR A 256 35.43 -5.74 10.37
CA THR A 256 34.08 -5.40 9.85
C THR A 256 33.95 -3.89 9.64
N ILE A 257 34.44 -3.03 10.52
CA ILE A 257 34.41 -1.57 10.34
C ILE A 257 35.21 -1.18 9.09
N TYR A 258 36.43 -1.71 8.93
CA TYR A 258 37.27 -1.44 7.76
C TYR A 258 36.59 -1.88 6.47
N SER A 259 35.98 -3.07 6.47
CA SER A 259 35.20 -3.59 5.34
C SER A 259 34.03 -2.69 5.00
N VAL A 260 33.25 -2.22 5.98
CA VAL A 260 32.15 -1.30 5.77
C VAL A 260 32.61 0.02 5.17
N ARG A 261 33.69 0.61 5.70
CA ARG A 261 34.22 1.88 5.18
C ARG A 261 34.78 1.75 3.76
N LEU A 262 35.42 0.63 3.44
CA LEU A 262 35.85 0.36 2.08
C LEU A 262 34.66 0.06 1.16
N GLY A 263 33.66 -0.65 1.63
CA GLY A 263 32.41 -0.89 0.90
C GLY A 263 31.63 0.39 0.58
N GLU A 264 31.60 1.35 1.53
CA GLU A 264 31.04 2.70 1.31
C GLU A 264 31.83 3.44 0.21
N ALA A 265 33.17 3.41 0.28
CA ALA A 265 34.04 4.02 -0.73
C ALA A 265 33.89 3.36 -2.11
N ALA A 266 33.65 2.06 -2.15
CA ALA A 266 33.40 1.28 -3.37
C ALA A 266 31.97 1.43 -3.92
N GLY A 267 31.07 2.15 -3.22
CA GLY A 267 29.72 2.41 -3.64
C GLY A 267 28.78 1.20 -3.55
N LEU A 268 29.04 0.28 -2.62
CA LEU A 268 28.15 -0.87 -2.42
C LEU A 268 26.73 -0.42 -2.08
N ASN A 269 25.77 -1.07 -2.70
CA ASN A 269 24.39 -0.88 -2.31
C ASN A 269 24.13 -1.49 -0.91
N ARG A 270 23.00 -1.14 -0.33
CA ARG A 270 22.66 -1.53 1.03
C ARG A 270 22.59 -3.04 1.23
N HIS A 271 22.03 -3.81 0.28
CA HIS A 271 21.93 -5.27 0.37
C HIS A 271 23.32 -5.92 0.41
N ALA A 272 24.21 -5.51 -0.50
CA ALA A 272 25.59 -5.96 -0.51
C ALA A 272 26.34 -5.56 0.77
N MET A 273 26.06 -4.38 1.33
CA MET A 273 26.64 -3.93 2.60
C MET A 273 26.18 -4.80 3.79
N CYS A 274 24.89 -5.14 3.88
CA CYS A 274 24.39 -6.05 4.91
C CYS A 274 25.04 -7.44 4.80
N ALA A 275 25.21 -7.95 3.59
CA ALA A 275 25.91 -9.21 3.32
C ALA A 275 27.38 -9.14 3.75
N LEU A 276 28.07 -8.04 3.39
CA LEU A 276 29.46 -7.79 3.78
C LEU A 276 29.63 -7.77 5.31
N ILE A 277 28.77 -7.05 6.03
CA ILE A 277 28.82 -6.97 7.51
C ILE A 277 28.68 -8.37 8.13
N LYS A 278 27.67 -9.14 7.70
CA LYS A 278 27.47 -10.51 8.21
C LYS A 278 28.65 -11.43 7.90
N GLY A 279 29.11 -11.37 6.65
CA GLY A 279 30.21 -12.20 6.18
C GLY A 279 31.54 -11.85 6.87
N ALA A 280 31.88 -10.57 7.00
CA ALA A 280 33.07 -10.10 7.68
C ALA A 280 33.11 -10.53 9.16
N PHE A 281 31.97 -10.45 9.83
CA PHE A 281 31.87 -10.85 11.23
C PHE A 281 31.95 -12.37 11.46
N LEU A 282 31.52 -13.16 10.48
CA LEU A 282 31.43 -14.62 10.53
C LEU A 282 32.46 -15.33 9.64
N HIS A 283 33.43 -14.61 9.03
CA HIS A 283 34.36 -15.21 8.05
C HIS A 283 35.02 -16.50 8.55
N ASP A 284 35.38 -16.52 9.80
CA ASP A 284 36.08 -17.62 10.49
C ASP A 284 35.17 -18.55 11.29
N VAL A 285 33.84 -18.46 11.14
CA VAL A 285 32.89 -19.26 11.95
C VAL A 285 33.14 -20.76 11.88
N GLY A 286 33.66 -21.25 10.76
CA GLY A 286 33.97 -22.65 10.56
C GLY A 286 35.17 -23.17 11.35
N LYS A 287 36.01 -22.31 11.95
CA LYS A 287 37.09 -22.71 12.87
C LYS A 287 36.59 -23.50 14.08
N ILE A 288 35.29 -23.39 14.40
CA ILE A 288 34.68 -24.19 15.44
C ILE A 288 34.80 -25.71 15.17
N GLY A 289 34.83 -26.11 13.89
CA GLY A 289 35.01 -27.49 13.44
C GLY A 289 36.46 -27.97 13.35
N ILE A 290 37.45 -27.09 13.51
CA ILE A 290 38.86 -27.43 13.42
C ILE A 290 39.31 -28.00 14.75
N PRO A 291 40.07 -29.15 14.75
CA PRO A 291 40.62 -29.73 15.98
C PRO A 291 41.65 -28.78 16.63
N ASP A 292 41.62 -28.67 17.97
CA ASP A 292 42.47 -27.77 18.74
C ASP A 292 43.96 -28.01 18.49
N LYS A 293 44.38 -29.27 18.27
CA LYS A 293 45.75 -29.62 17.95
C LYS A 293 46.28 -28.97 16.67
N VAL A 294 45.36 -28.62 15.74
CA VAL A 294 45.71 -27.91 14.50
C VAL A 294 45.54 -26.42 14.68
N LEU A 295 44.38 -26.02 15.25
CA LEU A 295 44.04 -24.60 15.42
C LEU A 295 45.02 -23.85 16.36
N LEU A 296 45.37 -24.49 17.48
CA LEU A 296 46.19 -23.88 18.53
C LEU A 296 47.67 -24.33 18.46
N LYS A 297 48.09 -24.96 17.36
CA LYS A 297 49.49 -25.44 17.20
C LYS A 297 50.48 -24.27 17.27
N PRO A 298 51.44 -24.29 18.20
CA PRO A 298 52.50 -23.31 18.21
C PRO A 298 53.49 -23.56 17.05
N GLY A 299 53.49 -22.66 16.06
CA GLY A 299 54.41 -22.74 14.92
C GLY A 299 53.71 -22.99 13.57
N ARG A 300 54.49 -23.41 12.57
CA ARG A 300 53.93 -23.63 11.23
C ARG A 300 53.19 -24.95 11.15
N LEU A 301 52.07 -24.95 10.43
CA LEU A 301 51.34 -26.17 10.08
C LEU A 301 52.10 -26.91 8.97
N ASP A 302 52.12 -28.25 9.04
CA ASP A 302 52.54 -29.09 7.92
C ASP A 302 51.44 -29.14 6.85
N GLU A 303 51.69 -29.83 5.73
CA GLU A 303 50.75 -29.89 4.61
C GLU A 303 49.42 -30.54 4.98
N GLN A 304 49.40 -31.57 5.82
CA GLN A 304 48.20 -32.26 6.26
C GLN A 304 47.40 -31.38 7.22
N GLU A 305 48.08 -30.77 8.18
CA GLU A 305 47.46 -29.82 9.12
C GLU A 305 46.92 -28.59 8.40
N PHE A 306 47.62 -28.08 7.39
CA PHE A 306 47.15 -26.96 6.58
C PHE A 306 45.94 -27.36 5.72
N ALA A 307 45.90 -28.60 5.19
CA ALA A 307 44.74 -29.14 4.51
C ALA A 307 43.51 -29.25 5.45
N GLU A 308 43.74 -29.64 6.73
CA GLU A 308 42.71 -29.67 7.75
C GLU A 308 42.24 -28.25 8.08
N MET A 309 43.17 -27.30 8.29
CA MET A 309 42.85 -25.89 8.55
C MET A 309 41.94 -25.28 7.45
N LYS A 310 42.23 -25.57 6.17
CA LYS A 310 41.43 -25.03 5.04
C LYS A 310 39.96 -25.47 5.08
N LYS A 311 39.61 -26.56 5.78
CA LYS A 311 38.25 -27.02 5.90
C LYS A 311 37.34 -26.04 6.66
N HIS A 312 37.92 -25.08 7.42
CA HIS A 312 37.06 -24.09 8.12
C HIS A 312 36.22 -23.29 7.12
N VAL A 313 36.67 -23.08 5.89
CA VAL A 313 35.88 -22.39 4.85
C VAL A 313 34.61 -23.20 4.53
N GLN A 314 34.74 -24.51 4.28
CA GLN A 314 33.58 -25.37 4.04
C GLN A 314 32.66 -25.42 5.27
N TYR A 315 33.21 -25.62 6.46
CA TYR A 315 32.43 -25.65 7.70
C TYR A 315 31.70 -24.32 7.92
N GLY A 316 32.33 -23.19 7.58
CA GLY A 316 31.71 -21.88 7.63
C GLY A 316 30.54 -21.73 6.66
N ILE A 317 30.68 -22.21 5.44
CA ILE A 317 29.60 -22.28 4.45
C ILE A 317 28.44 -23.13 4.98
N ASP A 318 28.76 -24.33 5.49
CA ASP A 318 27.75 -25.27 6.01
C ASP A 318 26.96 -24.63 7.16
N ILE A 319 27.61 -23.89 8.05
CA ILE A 319 26.98 -23.15 9.14
C ILE A 319 26.11 -22.02 8.60
N ALA A 320 26.63 -21.19 7.69
CA ALA A 320 25.89 -20.03 7.15
C ALA A 320 24.65 -20.47 6.34
N GLN A 321 24.70 -21.61 5.66
CA GLN A 321 23.56 -22.16 4.89
C GLN A 321 22.38 -22.59 5.75
N GLN A 322 22.58 -22.90 7.03
CA GLN A 322 21.51 -23.31 7.94
C GLN A 322 20.51 -22.16 8.24
N SER A 323 20.93 -20.92 8.02
CA SER A 323 20.07 -19.77 8.27
C SER A 323 19.80 -18.98 7.00
N ALA A 324 18.52 -18.83 6.63
CA ALA A 324 18.14 -17.99 5.48
C ALA A 324 18.66 -16.55 5.60
N TRP A 325 18.82 -16.05 6.85
CA TRP A 325 19.32 -14.71 7.12
C TRP A 325 20.84 -14.56 6.94
N LEU A 326 21.59 -15.69 6.99
CA LEU A 326 23.05 -15.70 6.85
C LEU A 326 23.53 -16.13 5.45
N LYS A 327 22.63 -16.57 4.56
CA LYS A 327 23.02 -17.08 3.24
C LYS A 327 23.86 -16.11 2.42
N ASP A 328 23.60 -14.83 2.50
CA ASP A 328 24.33 -13.80 1.77
C ASP A 328 25.71 -13.50 2.39
N ALA A 329 26.01 -14.00 3.59
CA ALA A 329 27.35 -13.98 4.19
C ALA A 329 28.33 -14.94 3.49
N ILE A 330 27.82 -15.92 2.75
CA ILE A 330 28.61 -16.99 2.12
C ILE A 330 29.66 -16.44 1.16
N ASP A 331 29.40 -15.34 0.48
CA ASP A 331 30.35 -14.69 -0.41
C ASP A 331 31.69 -14.40 0.29
N VAL A 332 31.63 -13.87 1.51
CA VAL A 332 32.84 -13.58 2.31
C VAL A 332 33.34 -14.86 2.97
N VAL A 333 32.48 -15.61 3.66
CA VAL A 333 32.85 -16.82 4.39
C VAL A 333 33.53 -17.85 3.47
N GLY A 334 33.00 -18.01 2.24
CA GLY A 334 33.49 -18.97 1.27
C GLY A 334 34.70 -18.51 0.47
N SER A 335 34.98 -17.20 0.39
CA SER A 335 35.95 -16.66 -0.54
C SER A 335 36.97 -15.71 0.09
N HIS A 336 37.01 -15.55 1.42
CA HIS A 336 37.91 -14.61 2.10
C HIS A 336 39.39 -14.99 1.97
N HIS A 337 39.71 -16.22 1.62
CA HIS A 337 41.06 -16.69 1.35
C HIS A 337 41.41 -16.79 -0.15
N GLU A 338 40.50 -16.37 -1.01
CA GLU A 338 40.83 -16.23 -2.43
C GLU A 338 41.76 -15.05 -2.66
N LYS A 339 42.59 -15.16 -3.68
CA LYS A 339 43.51 -14.10 -4.06
C LYS A 339 43.23 -13.64 -5.48
N PHE A 340 43.43 -12.37 -5.74
CA PHE A 340 43.06 -11.74 -7.01
C PHE A 340 43.71 -12.41 -8.21
N ASP A 341 44.94 -12.98 -8.07
CA ASP A 341 45.65 -13.72 -9.10
C ASP A 341 45.22 -15.19 -9.26
N GLY A 342 44.29 -15.68 -8.41
CA GLY A 342 43.81 -17.07 -8.38
C GLY A 342 44.72 -18.03 -7.61
N SER A 343 45.77 -17.55 -6.91
CA SER A 343 46.63 -18.39 -6.06
C SER A 343 46.07 -18.64 -4.67
N GLY A 344 44.85 -18.21 -4.41
CA GLY A 344 44.12 -18.45 -3.18
C GLY A 344 43.62 -19.88 -3.02
N TYR A 345 42.78 -20.12 -2.03
CA TYR A 345 42.25 -21.45 -1.81
C TYR A 345 40.74 -21.41 -1.50
N PHE A 346 40.18 -22.56 -1.71
CA PHE A 346 38.85 -23.11 -1.67
C PHE A 346 38.23 -23.21 -3.07
N GLY A 347 37.84 -22.14 -3.74
CA GLY A 347 37.21 -22.20 -5.08
C GLY A 347 38.20 -21.98 -6.23
N GLY A 348 39.38 -21.41 -5.96
CA GLY A 348 40.35 -21.05 -6.99
C GLY A 348 39.82 -19.91 -7.89
N LEU A 349 39.03 -19.04 -7.35
CA LEU A 349 38.44 -17.88 -8.05
C LEU A 349 39.55 -16.85 -8.36
N ARG A 350 39.38 -16.10 -9.48
CA ARG A 350 40.34 -15.12 -9.93
C ARG A 350 39.71 -13.81 -10.34
N GLY A 351 40.39 -12.71 -10.05
CA GLY A 351 39.97 -11.40 -10.50
C GLY A 351 38.57 -11.02 -10.01
N GLU A 352 37.71 -10.64 -10.94
CA GLU A 352 36.33 -10.24 -10.64
C GLU A 352 35.37 -11.42 -10.41
N ASP A 353 35.78 -12.65 -10.67
CA ASP A 353 35.00 -13.83 -10.30
C ASP A 353 34.95 -13.99 -8.78
N ILE A 354 35.90 -13.43 -8.04
CA ILE A 354 35.82 -13.33 -6.58
C ILE A 354 34.74 -12.32 -6.22
N PRO A 355 33.74 -12.68 -5.40
CA PRO A 355 32.71 -11.75 -4.96
C PRO A 355 33.29 -10.45 -4.41
N ILE A 356 32.70 -9.31 -4.77
CA ILE A 356 33.22 -7.99 -4.36
C ILE A 356 33.35 -7.87 -2.83
N ASN A 357 32.43 -8.46 -2.08
CA ASN A 357 32.45 -8.47 -0.62
C ASN A 357 33.69 -9.21 -0.07
N ALA A 358 34.10 -10.32 -0.70
CA ALA A 358 35.28 -11.06 -0.31
C ALA A 358 36.56 -10.29 -0.68
N ARG A 359 36.61 -9.63 -1.85
CA ARG A 359 37.77 -8.78 -2.24
C ARG A 359 37.95 -7.59 -1.29
N ILE A 360 36.85 -6.96 -0.85
CA ILE A 360 36.84 -5.88 0.16
C ILE A 360 37.35 -6.40 1.49
N PHE A 361 36.79 -7.53 1.93
CA PHE A 361 37.16 -8.16 3.19
C PHE A 361 38.65 -8.50 3.25
N ALA A 362 39.23 -9.09 2.18
CA ALA A 362 40.66 -9.48 2.13
C ALA A 362 41.60 -8.29 2.40
N VAL A 363 41.28 -7.08 1.90
CA VAL A 363 42.07 -5.87 2.18
C VAL A 363 41.96 -5.49 3.65
N ALA A 364 40.76 -5.50 4.19
CA ALA A 364 40.48 -5.12 5.57
C ALA A 364 41.11 -6.08 6.58
N ASP A 365 41.02 -7.39 6.33
CA ASP A 365 41.55 -8.43 7.20
C ASP A 365 43.08 -8.37 7.28
N VAL A 366 43.75 -8.28 6.15
CA VAL A 366 45.23 -8.17 6.11
C VAL A 366 45.68 -6.86 6.74
N PHE A 367 44.97 -5.75 6.54
CA PHE A 367 45.30 -4.47 7.20
C PHE A 367 45.21 -4.58 8.72
N ASP A 368 44.15 -5.18 9.27
CA ASP A 368 44.04 -5.41 10.72
C ASP A 368 45.18 -6.36 11.21
N ALA A 369 45.43 -7.44 10.47
CA ALA A 369 46.50 -8.39 10.83
C ALA A 369 47.88 -7.77 10.86
N LEU A 370 48.14 -6.72 10.08
CA LEU A 370 49.43 -6.00 10.07
C LEU A 370 49.50 -4.94 11.16
N THR A 371 48.38 -4.26 11.48
CA THR A 371 48.35 -3.08 12.33
C THR A 371 47.88 -3.36 13.76
N SER A 372 47.54 -4.62 14.09
CA SER A 372 47.14 -5.05 15.42
C SER A 372 48.18 -5.90 16.10
N ARG A 373 48.21 -5.77 17.43
CA ARG A 373 49.08 -6.62 18.29
C ARG A 373 48.55 -8.05 18.24
N ARG A 374 49.46 -9.02 17.97
CA ARG A 374 49.18 -10.46 18.07
C ARG A 374 50.18 -11.13 19.01
N PRO A 375 49.90 -12.31 19.59
CA PRO A 375 50.77 -12.94 20.58
C PRO A 375 52.25 -13.10 20.16
N TYR A 376 52.48 -13.16 18.84
CA TYR A 376 53.81 -13.44 18.28
C TYR A 376 54.30 -12.32 17.34
N LYS A 377 53.61 -11.14 17.29
CA LYS A 377 53.93 -10.07 16.35
C LYS A 377 53.54 -8.70 16.90
N GLU A 378 54.50 -7.79 16.98
CA GLU A 378 54.21 -6.38 17.25
C GLU A 378 53.54 -5.73 16.05
N PRO A 379 52.63 -4.75 16.28
CA PRO A 379 51.93 -4.05 15.23
C PRO A 379 52.89 -3.24 14.36
N MET A 380 52.65 -3.23 13.05
CA MET A 380 53.37 -2.37 12.10
C MET A 380 52.88 -0.93 12.18
N SER A 381 53.74 0.01 11.85
CA SER A 381 53.33 1.38 11.57
C SER A 381 52.41 1.43 10.36
N TYR A 382 51.65 2.52 10.23
CA TYR A 382 50.80 2.74 9.07
C TYR A 382 51.56 2.60 7.73
N GLU A 383 52.73 3.24 7.68
CA GLU A 383 53.58 3.29 6.46
C GLU A 383 54.07 1.88 6.08
N GLU A 384 54.52 1.10 7.04
CA GLU A 384 54.97 -0.28 6.81
C GLU A 384 53.84 -1.19 6.36
N ALA A 385 52.63 -1.04 7.00
CA ALA A 385 51.46 -1.80 6.64
C ALA A 385 51.00 -1.49 5.20
N MET A 386 50.95 -0.20 4.83
CA MET A 386 50.54 0.20 3.46
C MET A 386 51.53 -0.25 2.42
N VAL A 387 52.85 -0.16 2.69
CA VAL A 387 53.89 -0.72 1.79
C VAL A 387 53.71 -2.22 1.61
N THR A 388 53.35 -2.94 2.67
CA THR A 388 53.17 -4.40 2.63
C THR A 388 51.94 -4.76 1.81
N ILE A 389 50.82 -4.04 1.98
CA ILE A 389 49.59 -4.25 1.23
C ILE A 389 49.80 -3.92 -0.25
N GLU A 390 50.49 -2.83 -0.55
CA GLU A 390 50.78 -2.42 -1.93
C GLU A 390 51.61 -3.46 -2.70
N LYS A 391 52.51 -4.18 -2.05
CA LYS A 391 53.23 -5.32 -2.67
C LYS A 391 52.29 -6.44 -3.13
N GLY A 392 51.09 -6.54 -2.55
CA GLY A 392 50.06 -7.51 -2.94
C GLY A 392 49.15 -7.05 -4.09
N ARG A 393 49.38 -5.85 -4.63
CA ARG A 393 48.54 -5.27 -5.70
C ARG A 393 48.51 -6.21 -6.93
N GLY A 394 47.30 -6.54 -7.38
CA GLY A 394 47.04 -7.41 -8.53
C GLY A 394 47.39 -8.90 -8.32
N ALA A 395 48.07 -9.25 -7.22
CA ALA A 395 48.28 -10.62 -6.79
C ALA A 395 47.32 -11.05 -5.70
N HIS A 396 47.42 -10.50 -4.53
CA HIS A 396 46.49 -10.78 -3.42
C HIS A 396 45.22 -9.93 -3.50
N PHE A 397 45.37 -8.65 -3.83
CA PHE A 397 44.30 -7.65 -3.72
C PHE A 397 43.88 -7.07 -5.07
N ASP A 398 42.61 -6.73 -5.20
CA ASP A 398 42.07 -5.96 -6.31
C ASP A 398 42.71 -4.56 -6.34
N PRO A 399 43.38 -4.17 -7.44
CA PRO A 399 44.06 -2.87 -7.55
C PRO A 399 43.13 -1.67 -7.32
N ARG A 400 41.84 -1.76 -7.78
CA ARG A 400 40.86 -0.67 -7.62
C ARG A 400 40.47 -0.49 -6.16
N LEU A 401 40.32 -1.60 -5.42
CA LEU A 401 39.99 -1.54 -3.99
C LEU A 401 41.14 -1.00 -3.16
N LEU A 402 42.41 -1.27 -3.55
CA LEU A 402 43.57 -0.68 -2.91
C LEU A 402 43.60 0.84 -3.09
N ASP A 403 43.28 1.36 -4.29
CA ASP A 403 43.25 2.80 -4.52
C ASP A 403 42.21 3.48 -3.63
N LEU A 404 40.99 2.88 -3.52
CA LEU A 404 39.94 3.38 -2.62
C LEU A 404 40.33 3.26 -1.15
N PHE A 405 40.98 2.16 -0.77
CA PHE A 405 41.44 1.94 0.60
C PHE A 405 42.51 2.93 1.02
N ALA A 406 43.48 3.22 0.16
CA ALA A 406 44.56 4.18 0.43
C ALA A 406 44.00 5.57 0.81
N ALA A 407 42.86 5.98 0.22
CA ALA A 407 42.25 7.27 0.52
C ALA A 407 41.62 7.35 1.94
N ILE A 408 41.28 6.20 2.55
CA ILE A 408 40.61 6.14 3.85
C ILE A 408 41.46 5.51 4.97
N ALA A 409 42.49 4.74 4.60
CA ALA A 409 43.24 3.88 5.50
C ALA A 409 43.90 4.65 6.65
N ARG A 410 44.45 5.85 6.39
CA ARG A 410 45.13 6.65 7.44
C ARG A 410 44.14 6.98 8.57
N ARG A 411 42.93 7.45 8.23
CA ARG A 411 41.92 7.76 9.25
C ARG A 411 41.52 6.51 10.02
N LEU A 412 41.36 5.38 9.33
CA LEU A 412 41.02 4.10 9.96
C LEU A 412 42.09 3.61 10.91
N TYR A 413 43.38 3.78 10.53
CA TYR A 413 44.51 3.46 11.37
C TYR A 413 44.51 4.32 12.65
N ASP A 414 44.41 5.64 12.50
CA ASP A 414 44.48 6.57 13.64
C ASP A 414 43.28 6.38 14.60
N GLU A 415 42.14 5.92 14.08
CA GLU A 415 40.91 5.76 14.88
C GLU A 415 40.82 4.38 15.55
N PHE A 416 41.25 3.30 14.89
CA PHE A 416 40.93 1.94 15.34
C PHE A 416 42.16 1.03 15.53
N ALA A 417 43.31 1.31 14.88
CA ALA A 417 44.42 0.42 14.97
C ALA A 417 44.90 0.25 16.44
N ASN A 418 45.18 -0.98 16.81
CA ASN A 418 45.67 -1.35 18.13
C ASN A 418 44.78 -0.90 19.32
N ARG A 419 43.47 -0.66 19.06
CA ARG A 419 42.50 -0.36 20.12
C ARG A 419 41.75 -1.64 20.53
N ASP A 420 41.87 -1.96 21.82
CA ASP A 420 41.21 -3.12 22.46
C ASP A 420 40.12 -2.71 23.44
N ASP A 421 39.67 -1.44 23.34
CA ASP A 421 38.59 -0.89 24.16
C ASP A 421 37.18 -1.14 23.53
N GLU A 422 36.14 -0.64 24.21
CA GLU A 422 34.75 -0.74 23.73
C GLU A 422 34.44 0.15 22.49
N GLY A 423 35.40 0.99 22.07
CA GLY A 423 35.20 1.93 20.95
C GLY A 423 34.77 1.24 19.65
N PRO A 424 35.52 0.26 19.12
CA PRO A 424 35.14 -0.46 17.90
C PRO A 424 33.78 -1.14 18.01
N ARG A 425 33.42 -1.71 19.16
CA ARG A 425 32.10 -2.34 19.39
C ARG A 425 30.96 -1.34 19.28
N MET A 426 31.10 -0.15 19.87
CA MET A 426 30.08 0.90 19.80
C MET A 426 29.90 1.43 18.36
N VAL A 427 31.01 1.65 17.65
CA VAL A 427 30.98 2.12 16.28
C VAL A 427 30.31 1.10 15.36
N LEU A 428 30.71 -0.18 15.43
CA LEU A 428 30.09 -1.22 14.62
C LEU A 428 28.59 -1.37 14.94
N ARG A 429 28.20 -1.35 16.20
CA ARG A 429 26.78 -1.39 16.59
C ARG A 429 25.96 -0.25 15.98
N SER A 430 26.52 0.94 15.93
CA SER A 430 25.89 2.09 15.27
C SER A 430 25.77 1.90 13.76
N LEU A 431 26.83 1.41 13.08
CA LEU A 431 26.83 1.10 11.65
C LEU A 431 25.79 0.02 11.31
N MET A 432 25.80 -1.09 12.05
CA MET A 432 24.83 -2.17 11.88
C MET A 432 23.39 -1.66 12.05
N ALA A 433 23.13 -0.84 13.07
CA ALA A 433 21.83 -0.22 13.24
C ALA A 433 21.40 0.64 12.04
N GLY A 434 22.34 1.36 11.44
CA GLY A 434 22.09 2.18 10.25
C GLY A 434 21.72 1.33 9.02
N TYR A 435 22.45 0.26 8.75
CA TYR A 435 22.24 -0.58 7.58
C TYR A 435 21.03 -1.52 7.73
N PHE A 436 20.84 -2.15 8.88
CA PHE A 436 19.79 -3.16 9.06
C PHE A 436 18.42 -2.59 9.46
N LYS A 437 18.35 -1.46 10.21
CA LYS A 437 17.05 -0.91 10.67
C LYS A 437 16.22 -0.27 9.56
N ALA A 438 16.84 0.29 8.54
CA ALA A 438 16.08 0.86 7.44
C ALA A 438 15.43 -0.22 6.53
N ASP A 439 15.86 -1.51 6.56
CA ASP A 439 15.14 -2.60 5.91
C ASP A 439 13.83 -2.93 6.62
N ALA A 440 13.80 -2.82 7.95
CA ALA A 440 12.58 -2.97 8.73
C ALA A 440 11.56 -1.84 8.46
N GLU A 441 12.02 -0.66 8.02
CA GLU A 441 11.15 0.48 7.67
C GLU A 441 10.56 0.36 6.26
N ILE A 442 11.29 -0.23 5.31
CA ILE A 442 10.81 -0.46 3.93
C ILE A 442 9.71 -1.54 3.89
N LEU A 443 9.77 -2.55 4.75
CA LEU A 443 8.76 -3.62 4.85
C LEU A 443 7.41 -3.13 5.43
N VAL A 444 7.35 -1.92 5.99
CA VAL A 444 6.17 -1.34 6.66
C VAL A 444 5.65 -0.10 5.91
N ALA A 445 6.36 0.42 4.93
CA ALA A 445 5.97 1.54 4.06
C ALA A 445 5.21 1.07 2.80
#